data_2d3fc13205f3548eecfb67e42056158e
#
_entry.id   2d3fc13205f3548eecfb67e42056158e
#
_cell.length_a   1.000
_cell.length_b   1.000
_cell.length_c   1.000
_cell.angle_alpha   90.00
_cell.angle_beta   90.00
_cell.angle_gamma   90.00
#
_symmetry.space_group_name_H-M   'P 1'
#
loop_
_entity.id
_entity.type
_entity.pdbx_description
1 polymer ?
#
loop_
_entity_poly.entity_id
_entity_poly.type
_entity_poly.pdbx_seq_one_letter_code
_entity_poly.pdbx_strand_id
1 'polypeptide(L)'
;AACESGGASCFTTGIDPGFANDLFPMTLMGLCSEVRRVRASELLDYTNYEGDYEFEMGIGREPDYRPLLENSDILVFAWGATVPMIAYAAGIELDSITTTWDKWVTPTERTTVKGVIEPGRVAAVRFTINGIYRGETRIQLEHVNRIGRDAAPDWPSGDSDDVYRVDIEGTPSIFQET
;
A
#
# COMPACT_ATOMS: atom_id res chain seq x y z
N ALA A 1 -2.60 3.54 -26.32
CA ALA A 1 -2.56 3.18 -27.75
C ALA A 1 -3.95 2.91 -28.32
N ALA A 2 -4.67 1.82 -27.92
CA ALA A 2 -5.98 1.50 -28.52
C ALA A 2 -7.05 2.58 -28.23
N CYS A 3 -7.11 3.09 -27.01
CA CYS A 3 -8.05 4.16 -26.64
C CYS A 3 -7.72 5.46 -27.36
N GLU A 4 -6.46 5.85 -27.45
CA GLU A 4 -6.01 7.04 -28.15
C GLU A 4 -6.34 6.96 -29.65
N SER A 5 -6.06 5.81 -30.31
CA SER A 5 -6.41 5.63 -31.74
C SER A 5 -7.91 5.56 -31.97
N GLY A 6 -8.70 5.13 -31.00
CA GLY A 6 -10.16 5.11 -31.02
C GLY A 6 -10.83 6.41 -30.58
N GLY A 7 -10.06 7.43 -30.14
CA GLY A 7 -10.60 8.68 -29.58
C GLY A 7 -11.41 8.47 -28.29
N ALA A 8 -11.09 7.43 -27.51
CA ALA A 8 -11.80 7.05 -26.29
C ALA A 8 -10.86 7.12 -25.08
N SER A 9 -11.43 7.33 -23.88
CA SER A 9 -10.73 7.22 -22.60
C SER A 9 -11.03 5.87 -21.98
N CYS A 10 -10.05 5.32 -21.24
CA CYS A 10 -10.21 4.12 -20.43
C CYS A 10 -9.63 4.40 -19.05
N PHE A 11 -10.42 4.12 -18.03
CA PHE A 11 -10.00 4.16 -16.63
C PHE A 11 -10.41 2.84 -15.98
N THR A 12 -9.45 2.16 -15.40
CA THR A 12 -9.67 0.90 -14.68
C THR A 12 -9.33 1.12 -13.22
N THR A 13 -10.23 0.78 -12.32
CA THR A 13 -10.06 0.96 -10.89
C THR A 13 -10.67 -0.20 -10.12
N GLY A 14 -10.22 -0.38 -8.88
CA GLY A 14 -10.75 -1.29 -7.88
C GLY A 14 -10.78 -0.57 -6.54
N ILE A 15 -10.52 -1.26 -5.44
CA ILE A 15 -10.33 -0.64 -4.14
C ILE A 15 -8.82 -0.39 -3.90
N ASP A 16 -7.97 -1.41 -4.05
CA ASP A 16 -6.52 -1.33 -3.99
C ASP A 16 -5.89 -2.49 -4.82
N PRO A 17 -5.16 -2.19 -5.91
CA PRO A 17 -4.99 -0.87 -6.50
C PRO A 17 -6.31 -0.30 -7.06
N GLY A 18 -6.54 0.97 -6.79
CA GLY A 18 -7.72 1.69 -7.24
C GLY A 18 -8.13 2.83 -6.31
N PHE A 19 -9.42 2.93 -5.98
CA PHE A 19 -10.00 4.08 -5.27
C PHE A 19 -9.18 4.54 -4.06
N ALA A 20 -8.75 3.62 -3.20
CA ALA A 20 -8.05 3.95 -1.95
C ALA A 20 -6.70 4.62 -2.18
N ASN A 21 -5.99 4.26 -3.23
CA ASN A 21 -4.66 4.80 -3.53
C ASN A 21 -4.56 5.57 -4.85
N ASP A 22 -5.68 5.81 -5.55
CA ASP A 22 -5.75 6.70 -6.73
C ASP A 22 -6.75 7.83 -6.54
N LEU A 23 -8.06 7.61 -6.69
CA LEU A 23 -9.09 8.65 -6.65
C LEU A 23 -9.19 9.34 -5.28
N PHE A 24 -9.06 8.61 -4.20
CA PHE A 24 -9.18 9.16 -2.85
C PHE A 24 -8.07 10.19 -2.56
N PRO A 25 -6.76 9.87 -2.68
CA PRO A 25 -5.72 10.88 -2.52
C PRO A 25 -5.82 12.01 -3.55
N MET A 26 -6.10 11.74 -4.83
CA MET A 26 -6.22 12.79 -5.84
C MET A 26 -7.39 13.73 -5.59
N THR A 27 -8.51 13.24 -5.06
CA THR A 27 -9.66 14.07 -4.67
C THR A 27 -9.28 15.00 -3.53
N LEU A 28 -8.59 14.50 -2.49
CA LEU A 28 -8.13 15.30 -1.37
C LEU A 28 -7.06 16.32 -1.77
N MET A 29 -6.16 15.98 -2.70
CA MET A 29 -5.18 16.91 -3.27
C MET A 29 -5.83 18.13 -3.92
N GLY A 30 -7.05 18.00 -4.46
CA GLY A 30 -7.81 19.11 -5.01
C GLY A 30 -8.15 20.24 -4.01
N LEU A 31 -7.99 19.99 -2.72
CA LEU A 31 -8.13 20.99 -1.66
C LEU A 31 -6.84 21.79 -1.37
N CYS A 32 -5.71 21.35 -1.91
CA CYS A 32 -4.40 21.93 -1.67
C CYS A 32 -4.01 22.90 -2.80
N SER A 33 -3.51 24.07 -2.45
CA SER A 33 -2.87 24.99 -3.40
C SER A 33 -1.43 24.58 -3.75
N GLU A 34 -0.82 23.73 -2.92
CA GLU A 34 0.51 23.13 -3.10
C GLU A 34 0.52 21.75 -2.49
N VAL A 35 1.09 20.76 -3.21
CA VAL A 35 1.30 19.40 -2.72
C VAL A 35 2.80 19.11 -2.76
N ARG A 36 3.39 18.77 -1.61
CA ARG A 36 4.81 18.44 -1.49
C ARG A 36 5.07 16.95 -1.40
N ARG A 37 4.18 16.23 -0.72
CA ARG A 37 4.26 14.77 -0.54
C ARG A 37 2.88 14.19 -0.38
N VAL A 38 2.68 12.98 -0.89
CA VAL A 38 1.45 12.19 -0.71
C VAL A 38 1.82 10.79 -0.24
N ARG A 39 1.19 10.31 0.83
CA ARG A 39 1.20 8.91 1.25
C ARG A 39 -0.23 8.40 1.27
N ALA A 40 -0.48 7.31 0.56
CA ALA A 40 -1.71 6.55 0.64
C ALA A 40 -1.38 5.18 1.26
N SER A 41 -2.09 4.81 2.33
CA SER A 41 -1.82 3.59 3.08
C SER A 41 -3.07 2.73 3.16
N GLU A 42 -2.88 1.42 2.95
CA GLU A 42 -3.82 0.36 3.29
C GLU A 42 -3.29 -0.35 4.55
N LEU A 43 -4.08 -0.35 5.62
CA LEU A 43 -3.71 -0.94 6.92
C LEU A 43 -4.80 -1.95 7.28
N LEU A 44 -4.54 -3.24 7.08
CA LEU A 44 -5.56 -4.30 7.19
C LEU A 44 -5.18 -5.38 8.20
N ASP A 45 -6.19 -5.83 8.96
CA ASP A 45 -6.13 -7.04 9.80
C ASP A 45 -6.76 -8.23 9.08
N TYR A 46 -5.93 -9.14 8.61
CA TYR A 46 -6.34 -10.34 7.87
C TYR A 46 -6.80 -11.50 8.77
N THR A 47 -6.94 -11.32 10.08
CA THR A 47 -7.37 -12.37 11.03
C THR A 47 -8.67 -13.04 10.58
N ASN A 48 -9.64 -12.24 10.08
CA ASN A 48 -10.96 -12.70 9.66
C ASN A 48 -11.16 -12.67 8.14
N TYR A 49 -10.08 -12.51 7.37
CA TYR A 49 -10.17 -12.41 5.93
C TYR A 49 -10.26 -13.79 5.27
N GLU A 50 -11.29 -14.03 4.46
CA GLU A 50 -11.55 -15.32 3.82
C GLU A 50 -10.83 -15.50 2.46
N GLY A 51 -10.34 -14.41 1.84
CA GLY A 51 -9.59 -14.46 0.58
C GLY A 51 -8.18 -15.06 0.76
N ASP A 52 -7.46 -15.37 -0.31
CA ASP A 52 -6.18 -16.09 -0.27
C ASP A 52 -4.94 -15.18 -0.36
N TYR A 53 -5.11 -13.85 -0.33
CA TYR A 53 -4.02 -12.88 -0.51
C TYR A 53 -2.91 -12.99 0.55
N GLU A 54 -3.24 -13.39 1.78
CA GLU A 54 -2.22 -13.56 2.83
C GLU A 54 -1.16 -14.60 2.44
N PHE A 55 -1.52 -15.64 1.70
CA PHE A 55 -0.56 -16.64 1.22
C PHE A 55 0.36 -16.09 0.14
N GLU A 56 -0.16 -15.21 -0.74
CA GLU A 56 0.62 -14.54 -1.77
C GLU A 56 1.64 -13.56 -1.19
N MET A 57 1.38 -13.04 0.02
CA MET A 57 2.30 -12.21 0.81
C MET A 57 3.25 -13.03 1.69
N GLY A 58 3.04 -14.33 1.82
CA GLY A 58 3.87 -15.23 2.63
C GLY A 58 3.50 -15.24 4.12
N ILE A 59 2.34 -14.75 4.52
CA ILE A 59 1.81 -14.87 5.88
C ILE A 59 1.61 -16.37 6.21
N GLY A 60 1.99 -16.78 7.42
CA GLY A 60 2.00 -18.17 7.87
C GLY A 60 3.21 -18.98 7.40
N ARG A 61 4.09 -18.43 6.55
CA ARG A 61 5.29 -19.10 6.03
C ARG A 61 6.51 -18.88 6.93
N GLU A 62 7.59 -19.65 6.63
CA GLU A 62 8.90 -19.42 7.22
C GLU A 62 9.43 -18.02 6.85
N PRO A 63 10.24 -17.37 7.70
CA PRO A 63 10.75 -16.02 7.42
C PRO A 63 11.61 -15.91 6.16
N ASP A 64 12.27 -16.98 5.76
CA ASP A 64 13.12 -17.06 4.56
C ASP A 64 12.33 -17.37 3.27
N TYR A 65 11.05 -17.72 3.37
CA TYR A 65 10.18 -17.88 2.21
C TYR A 65 10.07 -16.57 1.42
N ARG A 66 10.18 -16.66 0.10
CA ARG A 66 10.08 -15.51 -0.82
C ARG A 66 8.75 -15.58 -1.57
N PRO A 67 7.71 -14.86 -1.13
CA PRO A 67 6.45 -14.79 -1.85
C PRO A 67 6.60 -14.03 -3.17
N LEU A 68 5.66 -14.25 -4.11
CA LEU A 68 5.67 -13.61 -5.42
C LEU A 68 5.67 -12.07 -5.31
N LEU A 69 4.88 -11.52 -4.39
CA LEU A 69 4.77 -10.07 -4.17
C LEU A 69 6.03 -9.43 -3.57
N GLU A 70 6.96 -10.19 -3.00
CA GLU A 70 8.27 -9.67 -2.57
C GLU A 70 9.15 -9.23 -3.74
N ASN A 71 8.82 -9.65 -4.97
CA ASN A 71 9.51 -9.21 -6.16
C ASN A 71 9.12 -7.78 -6.53
N SER A 72 10.09 -6.87 -6.58
CA SER A 72 9.87 -5.45 -6.87
C SER A 72 9.22 -5.21 -8.23
N ASP A 73 9.53 -6.03 -9.26
CA ASP A 73 8.92 -5.89 -10.58
C ASP A 73 7.43 -6.22 -10.55
N ILE A 74 7.02 -7.19 -9.72
CA ILE A 74 5.62 -7.55 -9.50
C ILE A 74 4.88 -6.44 -8.76
N LEU A 75 5.48 -5.86 -7.70
CA LEU A 75 4.90 -4.71 -6.99
C LEU A 75 4.74 -3.51 -7.93
N VAL A 76 5.76 -3.19 -8.72
CA VAL A 76 5.69 -2.09 -9.70
C VAL A 76 4.67 -2.39 -10.80
N PHE A 77 4.53 -3.63 -11.25
CA PHE A 77 3.50 -4.02 -12.20
C PHE A 77 2.09 -3.82 -11.63
N ALA A 78 1.86 -4.19 -10.38
CA ALA A 78 0.53 -4.15 -9.74
C ALA A 78 0.12 -2.71 -9.34
N TRP A 79 1.00 -1.96 -8.67
CA TRP A 79 0.67 -0.63 -8.10
C TRP A 79 1.47 0.52 -8.70
N GLY A 80 2.54 0.23 -9.45
CA GLY A 80 3.48 1.25 -9.92
C GLY A 80 2.87 2.29 -10.87
N ALA A 81 1.78 2.01 -11.54
CA ALA A 81 1.09 2.98 -12.39
C ALA A 81 0.42 4.12 -11.59
N THR A 82 -0.01 3.85 -10.37
CA THR A 82 -0.65 4.82 -9.48
C THR A 82 0.32 5.90 -9.00
N VAL A 83 1.58 5.53 -8.76
CA VAL A 83 2.61 6.45 -8.27
C VAL A 83 2.86 7.63 -9.24
N PRO A 84 3.14 7.43 -10.54
CA PRO A 84 3.29 8.54 -11.49
C PRO A 84 1.98 9.27 -11.76
N MET A 85 0.82 8.62 -11.62
CA MET A 85 -0.48 9.28 -11.76
C MET A 85 -0.70 10.32 -10.67
N ILE A 86 -0.43 9.98 -9.40
CA ILE A 86 -0.49 10.92 -8.27
C ILE A 86 0.58 12.02 -8.44
N ALA A 87 1.80 11.66 -8.84
CA ALA A 87 2.88 12.62 -9.05
C ALA A 87 2.52 13.64 -10.15
N TYR A 88 1.95 13.18 -11.26
CA TYR A 88 1.47 14.04 -12.33
C TYR A 88 0.40 15.02 -11.82
N ALA A 89 -0.59 14.53 -11.06
CA ALA A 89 -1.63 15.37 -10.47
C ALA A 89 -1.07 16.39 -9.45
N ALA A 90 0.03 16.04 -8.76
CA ALA A 90 0.74 16.93 -7.84
C ALA A 90 1.73 17.90 -8.54
N GLY A 91 1.94 17.77 -9.84
CA GLY A 91 2.96 18.55 -10.57
C GLY A 91 4.40 18.15 -10.21
N ILE A 92 4.63 16.90 -9.79
CA ILE A 92 5.94 16.36 -9.40
C ILE A 92 6.46 15.45 -10.51
N GLU A 93 7.66 15.75 -11.01
CA GLU A 93 8.36 14.89 -11.97
C GLU A 93 9.28 13.92 -11.22
N LEU A 94 8.99 12.62 -11.31
CA LEU A 94 9.73 11.60 -10.55
C LEU A 94 11.02 11.21 -11.28
N ASP A 95 12.09 11.00 -10.49
CA ASP A 95 13.37 10.47 -10.97
C ASP A 95 13.34 8.93 -11.10
N SER A 96 12.67 8.25 -10.17
CA SER A 96 12.59 6.79 -10.12
C SER A 96 11.44 6.29 -9.26
N ILE A 97 11.16 4.99 -9.38
CA ILE A 97 10.26 4.24 -8.49
C ILE A 97 11.08 3.17 -7.78
N THR A 98 10.92 3.07 -6.46
CA THR A 98 11.57 2.05 -5.61
C THR A 98 10.53 1.32 -4.77
N THR A 99 10.87 0.13 -4.29
CA THR A 99 10.00 -0.66 -3.42
C THR A 99 10.73 -1.09 -2.16
N THR A 100 9.97 -1.35 -1.08
CA THR A 100 10.48 -2.03 0.13
C THR A 100 9.59 -3.21 0.46
N TRP A 101 10.14 -4.16 1.22
CA TRP A 101 9.41 -5.33 1.72
C TRP A 101 9.95 -5.71 3.10
N ASP A 102 9.08 -5.67 4.10
CA ASP A 102 9.40 -6.01 5.47
C ASP A 102 8.49 -7.14 5.97
N LYS A 103 9.01 -8.03 6.81
CA LYS A 103 8.28 -9.13 7.44
C LYS A 103 8.38 -9.03 8.95
N TRP A 104 7.27 -9.29 9.62
CA TRP A 104 7.26 -9.46 11.06
C TRP A 104 6.93 -10.91 11.41
N VAL A 105 7.72 -11.48 12.29
CA VAL A 105 7.63 -12.87 12.75
C VAL A 105 6.97 -12.89 14.10
N THR A 106 5.90 -13.69 14.24
CA THR A 106 5.19 -13.76 15.52
C THR A 106 5.96 -14.56 16.56
N PRO A 107 6.09 -14.05 17.78
CA PRO A 107 6.66 -14.82 18.90
C PRO A 107 5.66 -15.78 19.54
N THR A 108 4.37 -15.65 19.24
CA THR A 108 3.27 -16.43 19.82
C THR A 108 2.37 -16.97 18.72
N GLU A 109 1.60 -18.01 19.06
CA GLU A 109 0.54 -18.53 18.18
C GLU A 109 -0.50 -17.45 17.89
N ARG A 110 -1.01 -17.45 16.63
CA ARG A 110 -2.10 -16.59 16.19
C ARG A 110 -3.17 -17.41 15.48
N THR A 111 -4.41 -17.21 15.86
CA THR A 111 -5.56 -17.89 15.25
C THR A 111 -6.19 -16.99 14.19
N THR A 112 -6.53 -17.57 13.03
CA THR A 112 -7.27 -16.93 11.95
C THR A 112 -8.46 -17.79 11.55
N VAL A 113 -9.36 -17.27 10.71
CA VAL A 113 -10.48 -18.06 10.13
C VAL A 113 -9.99 -19.24 9.29
N LYS A 114 -8.72 -19.24 8.86
CA LYS A 114 -8.12 -20.29 8.02
C LYS A 114 -7.25 -21.27 8.79
N GLY A 115 -7.07 -21.07 10.08
CA GLY A 115 -6.26 -21.93 10.93
C GLY A 115 -5.30 -21.18 11.82
N VAL A 116 -4.25 -21.86 12.23
CA VAL A 116 -3.28 -21.39 13.23
C VAL A 116 -1.96 -21.03 12.55
N ILE A 117 -1.40 -19.90 12.91
CA ILE A 117 -0.03 -19.50 12.59
C ILE A 117 0.84 -19.74 13.82
N GLU A 118 1.78 -20.66 13.68
CA GLU A 118 2.68 -21.06 14.74
C GLU A 118 3.70 -19.97 15.07
N PRO A 119 4.24 -19.94 16.31
CA PRO A 119 5.36 -19.08 16.65
C PRO A 119 6.54 -19.28 15.69
N GLY A 120 7.23 -18.19 15.35
CA GLY A 120 8.35 -18.22 14.39
C GLY A 120 7.94 -18.07 12.93
N ARG A 121 6.66 -17.98 12.63
CA ARG A 121 6.13 -17.75 11.28
C ARG A 121 5.90 -16.25 11.02
N VAL A 122 5.86 -15.88 9.74
CA VAL A 122 5.47 -14.53 9.32
C VAL A 122 4.01 -14.30 9.65
N ALA A 123 3.70 -13.24 10.39
CA ALA A 123 2.33 -12.86 10.74
C ALA A 123 1.98 -11.41 10.41
N ALA A 124 2.93 -10.66 9.87
CA ALA A 124 2.63 -9.39 9.22
C ALA A 124 3.64 -9.10 8.10
N VAL A 125 3.19 -8.37 7.09
CA VAL A 125 3.98 -7.91 5.97
C VAL A 125 3.72 -6.42 5.75
N ARG A 126 4.78 -5.66 5.52
CA ARG A 126 4.72 -4.26 5.11
C ARG A 126 5.49 -4.07 3.83
N PHE A 127 4.88 -3.42 2.86
CA PHE A 127 5.60 -3.04 1.65
C PHE A 127 5.23 -1.64 1.19
N THR A 128 6.13 -1.02 0.44
CA THR A 128 5.91 0.30 -0.12
C THR A 128 6.31 0.35 -1.58
N ILE A 129 5.61 1.20 -2.34
CA ILE A 129 6.01 1.62 -3.67
C ILE A 129 6.21 3.14 -3.59
N ASN A 130 7.43 3.59 -3.86
CA ASN A 130 7.86 4.94 -3.60
C ASN A 130 8.23 5.66 -4.89
N GLY A 131 7.62 6.80 -5.15
CA GLY A 131 8.03 7.75 -6.18
C GLY A 131 9.07 8.72 -5.62
N ILE A 132 10.28 8.67 -6.20
CA ILE A 132 11.42 9.46 -5.74
C ILE A 132 11.60 10.70 -6.61
N TYR A 133 11.81 11.84 -5.97
CA TYR A 133 12.20 13.09 -6.59
C TYR A 133 13.32 13.76 -5.81
N ARG A 134 14.46 13.99 -6.45
CA ARG A 134 15.68 14.57 -5.84
C ARG A 134 16.13 13.83 -4.58
N GLY A 135 16.08 12.51 -4.62
CA GLY A 135 16.50 11.64 -3.51
C GLY A 135 15.49 11.52 -2.36
N GLU A 136 14.33 12.19 -2.44
CA GLU A 136 13.28 12.14 -1.42
C GLU A 136 12.06 11.36 -1.92
N THR A 137 11.42 10.62 -1.04
CA THR A 137 10.10 9.99 -1.32
C THR A 137 9.03 11.07 -1.31
N ARG A 138 8.45 11.33 -2.49
CA ARG A 138 7.39 12.34 -2.65
C ARG A 138 6.01 11.70 -2.77
N ILE A 139 5.94 10.54 -3.37
CA ILE A 139 4.72 9.73 -3.45
C ILE A 139 5.03 8.38 -2.79
N GLN A 140 4.15 7.92 -1.93
CA GLN A 140 4.29 6.61 -1.28
C GLN A 140 2.94 5.90 -1.26
N LEU A 141 2.90 4.70 -1.80
CA LEU A 141 1.85 3.73 -1.51
C LEU A 141 2.40 2.77 -0.46
N GLU A 142 1.67 2.56 0.62
CA GLU A 142 2.09 1.74 1.75
C GLU A 142 1.01 0.72 2.09
N HIS A 143 1.40 -0.53 2.24
CA HIS A 143 0.52 -1.61 2.66
C HIS A 143 1.07 -2.24 3.93
N VAL A 144 0.19 -2.38 4.92
CA VAL A 144 0.49 -3.08 6.16
C VAL A 144 -0.61 -4.12 6.37
N ASN A 145 -0.26 -5.37 6.16
CA ASN A 145 -1.15 -6.52 6.28
C ASN A 145 -0.69 -7.36 7.45
N ARG A 146 -1.57 -7.62 8.42
CA ARG A 146 -1.19 -8.27 9.68
C ARG A 146 -2.26 -9.27 10.15
N ILE A 147 -1.85 -10.15 11.02
CA ILE A 147 -2.75 -11.05 11.75
C ILE A 147 -2.80 -10.60 13.20
N GLY A 148 -3.89 -9.91 13.53
CA GLY A 148 -4.10 -9.25 14.82
C GLY A 148 -3.49 -7.84 14.88
N ARG A 149 -4.25 -6.89 15.40
CA ARG A 149 -3.86 -5.47 15.52
C ARG A 149 -2.57 -5.24 16.31
N ASP A 150 -2.24 -6.15 17.21
CA ASP A 150 -1.02 -6.13 18.02
C ASP A 150 0.21 -6.69 17.29
N ALA A 151 0.04 -7.29 16.10
CA ALA A 151 1.16 -7.74 15.29
C ALA A 151 1.95 -6.54 14.76
N ALA A 152 3.28 -6.65 14.76
CA ALA A 152 4.19 -5.59 14.31
C ALA A 152 3.86 -4.21 14.94
N PRO A 153 3.94 -4.06 16.27
CA PRO A 153 3.45 -2.88 16.99
C PRO A 153 4.13 -1.57 16.59
N ASP A 154 5.33 -1.64 16.03
CA ASP A 154 6.09 -0.47 15.57
C ASP A 154 5.69 0.00 14.16
N TRP A 155 4.82 -0.76 13.46
CA TRP A 155 4.34 -0.38 12.14
C TRP A 155 3.08 0.47 12.22
N PRO A 156 2.77 1.27 11.18
CA PRO A 156 1.54 2.06 11.14
C PRO A 156 0.30 1.21 11.43
N SER A 157 -0.61 1.74 12.23
CA SER A 157 -1.91 1.16 12.52
C SER A 157 -2.98 2.25 12.43
N GLY A 158 -4.22 1.85 12.16
CA GLY A 158 -5.37 2.74 12.12
C GLY A 158 -6.24 2.66 13.38
N ASP A 159 -7.31 3.43 13.41
CA ASP A 159 -8.27 3.44 14.52
C ASP A 159 -9.20 2.21 14.49
N SER A 160 -9.29 1.50 13.34
CA SER A 160 -10.05 0.26 13.16
C SER A 160 -9.16 -0.87 12.59
N ASP A 161 -9.75 -2.07 12.40
CA ASP A 161 -9.04 -3.24 11.87
C ASP A 161 -8.66 -3.05 10.40
N ASP A 162 -9.54 -2.38 9.63
CA ASP A 162 -9.36 -2.11 8.21
C ASP A 162 -9.44 -0.61 7.97
N VAL A 163 -8.36 -0.03 7.46
CA VAL A 163 -8.22 1.42 7.28
C VAL A 163 -7.55 1.75 5.96
N TYR A 164 -8.14 2.70 5.24
CA TYR A 164 -7.49 3.43 4.17
C TYR A 164 -7.13 4.83 4.66
N ARG A 165 -5.86 5.21 4.53
CA ARG A 165 -5.33 6.47 5.04
C ARG A 165 -4.67 7.26 3.93
N VAL A 166 -4.91 8.56 3.93
CA VAL A 166 -4.21 9.52 3.06
C VAL A 166 -3.58 10.62 3.91
N ASP A 167 -2.29 10.81 3.69
CA ASP A 167 -1.46 11.84 4.29
C ASP A 167 -0.93 12.75 3.19
N ILE A 168 -1.29 14.02 3.19
CA ILE A 168 -0.80 15.01 2.23
C ILE A 168 -0.04 16.10 2.97
N GLU A 169 1.25 16.19 2.70
CA GLU A 169 2.05 17.35 3.09
C GLU A 169 1.87 18.42 2.01
N GLY A 170 1.09 19.45 2.33
CA GLY A 170 0.69 20.46 1.36
C GLY A 170 0.28 21.77 2.01
N THR A 171 -0.43 22.60 1.27
CA THR A 171 -1.04 23.85 1.74
C THR A 171 -2.52 23.85 1.36
N PRO A 172 -3.44 23.54 2.31
CA PRO A 172 -3.18 22.98 3.65
C PRO A 172 -2.62 21.55 3.60
N SER A 173 -2.05 21.08 4.72
CA SER A 173 -1.80 19.63 4.90
C SER A 173 -3.10 18.92 5.25
N ILE A 174 -3.25 17.68 4.78
CA ILE A 174 -4.47 16.88 4.97
C ILE A 174 -4.08 15.53 5.54
N PHE A 175 -4.81 15.11 6.56
CA PHE A 175 -4.81 13.75 7.07
C PHE A 175 -6.23 13.25 7.06
N GLN A 176 -6.47 12.14 6.39
CA GLN A 176 -7.78 11.50 6.35
C GLN A 176 -7.62 9.98 6.52
N GLU A 177 -8.46 9.44 7.38
CA GLU A 177 -8.57 8.00 7.63
C GLU A 177 -10.05 7.59 7.52
N THR A 178 -10.33 6.44 6.96
CA THR A 178 -11.69 5.93 6.73
C THR A 178 -11.74 4.43 6.92
#